data_48d366323b4daaee669940ffacce8ba5
#
_entry.id   48d366323b4daaee669940ffacce8ba5
#
_cell.length_a   1.000
_cell.length_b   1.000
_cell.length_c   1.000
_cell.angle_alpha   90.00
_cell.angle_beta   90.00
_cell.angle_gamma   90.00
#
_symmetry.space_group_name_H-M   'P 1'
#
loop_
_entity.id
_entity.type
_entity.pdbx_description
1 polymer ?
#
loop_
_entity_poly.entity_id
_entity_poly.type
_entity_poly.pdbx_seq_one_letter_code
_entity_poly.pdbx_strand_id
1 'polypeptide(L)'
;MVDGDGVEREIDTLIFATGFKPAELPIAERIRGRDGSSLAEVWEGSPQAYLGTTVTGFPNLLFFYGPNLNLGHSSIVYMLESQFAYALDALDTMCLRGAGEFEVRPEVQRAYNEEVQERLADSVWNTGGCGSWYIDRNGRNSIQWPGFTFEYRRRTRRFDAESYRLAPGVREPAPAVPASAA
;
A
#
# COMPACT_ATOMS: atom_id res chain seq x y z
N MET A 1 -23.48 31.79 13.36
CA MET A 1 -22.89 31.04 12.19
C MET A 1 -23.93 31.12 11.07
N VAL A 2 -23.48 31.28 9.83
CA VAL A 2 -24.35 31.17 8.64
C VAL A 2 -24.10 29.81 8.00
N ASP A 3 -25.15 29.04 7.78
CA ASP A 3 -25.04 27.72 7.11
C ASP A 3 -25.00 27.84 5.57
N GLY A 4 -24.91 26.70 4.87
CA GLY A 4 -24.82 26.68 3.41
C GLY A 4 -26.04 27.23 2.67
N ASP A 5 -27.17 27.32 3.32
CA ASP A 5 -28.44 27.86 2.80
C ASP A 5 -28.60 29.36 3.12
N GLY A 6 -27.61 29.98 3.78
CA GLY A 6 -27.59 31.35 4.17
C GLY A 6 -28.40 31.67 5.44
N VAL A 7 -28.82 30.65 6.18
CA VAL A 7 -29.57 30.80 7.43
C VAL A 7 -28.62 31.08 8.59
N GLU A 8 -28.87 32.13 9.33
CA GLU A 8 -28.13 32.47 10.54
C GLU A 8 -28.62 31.63 11.72
N ARG A 9 -27.69 30.95 12.39
CA ARG A 9 -27.95 30.13 13.58
C ARG A 9 -27.07 30.59 14.73
N GLU A 10 -27.67 30.82 15.87
CA GLU A 10 -26.95 31.10 17.11
C GLU A 10 -26.39 29.78 17.64
N ILE A 11 -25.07 29.74 17.94
CA ILE A 11 -24.36 28.55 18.44
C ILE A 11 -23.34 28.98 19.49
N ASP A 12 -23.16 28.15 20.53
CA ASP A 12 -22.12 28.32 21.55
C ASP A 12 -20.85 27.52 21.20
N THR A 13 -21.02 26.42 20.50
CA THR A 13 -19.91 25.50 20.18
C THR A 13 -20.03 25.00 18.75
N LEU A 14 -18.91 25.00 18.02
CA LEU A 14 -18.77 24.42 16.69
C LEU A 14 -17.78 23.25 16.74
N ILE A 15 -18.25 22.05 16.37
CA ILE A 15 -17.42 20.85 16.31
C ILE A 15 -17.14 20.52 14.85
N PHE A 16 -15.86 20.58 14.46
CA PHE A 16 -15.40 20.17 13.14
C PHE A 16 -15.20 18.65 13.09
N ALA A 17 -16.12 17.93 12.45
CA ALA A 17 -16.06 16.48 12.24
C ALA A 17 -15.93 16.20 10.73
N THR A 18 -14.93 16.81 10.09
CA THR A 18 -14.76 16.85 8.63
C THR A 18 -14.14 15.58 8.04
N GLY A 19 -13.79 14.60 8.87
CA GLY A 19 -13.26 13.28 8.44
C GLY A 19 -11.78 13.29 8.07
N PHE A 20 -11.35 12.23 7.42
CA PHE A 20 -9.97 12.00 6.98
C PHE A 20 -9.91 11.84 5.46
N LYS A 21 -8.70 11.97 4.90
CA LYS A 21 -8.38 11.69 3.50
C LYS A 21 -7.43 10.47 3.42
N PRO A 22 -7.95 9.26 3.57
CA PRO A 22 -7.11 8.07 3.71
C PRO A 22 -6.35 7.68 2.44
N ALA A 23 -6.78 8.14 1.26
CA ALA A 23 -6.06 7.95 0.01
C ALA A 23 -4.90 8.94 -0.20
N GLU A 24 -4.84 10.01 0.60
CA GLU A 24 -3.76 10.99 0.53
C GLU A 24 -2.68 10.62 1.56
N LEU A 25 -1.56 10.08 1.12
CA LEU A 25 -0.42 9.67 1.94
C LEU A 25 0.73 10.68 1.79
N PRO A 26 0.89 11.65 2.70
CA PRO A 26 1.93 12.69 2.58
C PRO A 26 3.36 12.13 2.48
N ILE A 27 3.61 10.96 3.07
CA ILE A 27 4.91 10.28 2.97
C ILE A 27 5.26 9.87 1.53
N ALA A 28 4.25 9.66 0.67
CA ALA A 28 4.47 9.25 -0.72
C ALA A 28 5.24 10.30 -1.54
N GLU A 29 5.19 11.56 -1.16
CA GLU A 29 5.99 12.63 -1.79
C GLU A 29 7.49 12.50 -1.51
N ARG A 30 7.86 11.82 -0.42
CA ARG A 30 9.25 11.66 0.04
C ARG A 30 9.88 10.34 -0.35
N ILE A 31 9.09 9.33 -0.68
CA ILE A 31 9.57 8.02 -1.12
C ILE A 31 9.92 8.13 -2.61
N ARG A 32 11.18 7.85 -2.96
CA ARG A 32 11.68 7.90 -4.34
C ARG A 32 11.93 6.51 -4.89
N GLY A 33 11.48 6.29 -6.11
CA GLY A 33 11.74 5.07 -6.87
C GLY A 33 13.12 5.07 -7.54
N ARG A 34 13.40 4.01 -8.27
CA ARG A 34 14.66 3.80 -8.99
C ARG A 34 14.98 4.92 -10.00
N ASP A 35 13.97 5.45 -10.65
CA ASP A 35 14.08 6.51 -11.66
C ASP A 35 14.06 7.93 -11.05
N GLY A 36 13.93 8.03 -9.73
CA GLY A 36 13.84 9.30 -9.01
C GLY A 36 12.43 9.86 -8.85
N SER A 37 11.43 9.27 -9.52
CA SER A 37 10.02 9.65 -9.35
C SER A 37 9.56 9.38 -7.92
N SER A 38 8.74 10.26 -7.37
CA SER A 38 8.11 10.02 -6.07
C SER A 38 6.97 9.02 -6.21
N LEU A 39 6.65 8.36 -5.12
CA LEU A 39 5.52 7.45 -5.06
C LEU A 39 4.18 8.19 -5.31
N ALA A 40 4.08 9.45 -4.89
CA ALA A 40 2.93 10.30 -5.16
C ALA A 40 2.76 10.59 -6.67
N GLU A 41 3.87 10.85 -7.38
CA GLU A 41 3.87 11.02 -8.83
C GLU A 41 3.43 9.75 -9.55
N VAL A 42 3.95 8.57 -9.15
CA VAL A 42 3.58 7.28 -9.76
C VAL A 42 2.14 6.89 -9.48
N TRP A 43 1.61 7.22 -8.32
CA TRP A 43 0.23 6.92 -7.97
C TRP A 43 -0.80 7.88 -8.57
N GLU A 44 -0.40 9.10 -8.92
CA GLU A 44 -1.28 10.14 -9.51
C GLU A 44 -2.60 10.37 -8.73
N GLY A 45 -2.58 10.09 -7.42
CA GLY A 45 -3.73 10.20 -6.52
C GLY A 45 -4.58 8.94 -6.39
N SER A 46 -4.17 7.83 -7.03
CA SER A 46 -4.78 6.51 -6.86
C SER A 46 -3.75 5.51 -6.30
N PRO A 47 -3.57 5.44 -4.99
CA PRO A 47 -2.65 4.49 -4.39
C PRO A 47 -2.92 3.06 -4.82
N GLN A 48 -1.88 2.36 -5.25
CA GLN A 48 -1.94 0.96 -5.68
C GLN A 48 -0.63 0.24 -5.34
N ALA A 49 -0.77 -1.04 -5.01
CA ALA A 49 0.35 -1.91 -4.68
C ALA A 49 0.00 -3.36 -5.00
N TYR A 50 0.98 -4.20 -5.20
CA TYR A 50 0.77 -5.65 -5.27
C TYR A 50 0.61 -6.19 -3.85
N LEU A 51 -0.48 -6.91 -3.59
CA LEU A 51 -0.88 -7.42 -2.27
C LEU A 51 -0.91 -6.33 -1.18
N GLY A 52 -1.10 -5.05 -1.56
CA GLY A 52 -0.99 -3.94 -0.62
C GLY A 52 0.38 -3.80 0.05
N THR A 53 1.42 -4.39 -0.53
CA THR A 53 2.74 -4.56 0.11
C THR A 53 3.88 -3.98 -0.70
N THR A 54 3.93 -4.20 -2.02
CA THR A 54 5.04 -3.79 -2.88
C THR A 54 4.59 -2.98 -4.08
N VAL A 55 5.44 -2.09 -4.57
CA VAL A 55 5.16 -1.20 -5.70
C VAL A 55 6.26 -1.30 -6.75
N THR A 56 5.85 -1.44 -8.01
CA THR A 56 6.76 -1.42 -9.16
C THR A 56 7.54 -0.11 -9.23
N GLY A 57 8.82 -0.17 -9.53
CA GLY A 57 9.73 0.97 -9.55
C GLY A 57 10.33 1.33 -8.19
N PHE A 58 9.88 0.67 -7.12
CA PHE A 58 10.35 0.90 -5.76
C PHE A 58 10.91 -0.39 -5.16
N PRO A 59 12.12 -0.80 -5.55
CA PRO A 59 12.73 -2.01 -5.04
C PRO A 59 12.92 -1.95 -3.53
N ASN A 60 12.80 -3.11 -2.89
CA ASN A 60 12.94 -3.29 -1.43
C ASN A 60 11.96 -2.46 -0.58
N LEU A 61 10.97 -1.81 -1.18
CA LEU A 61 9.92 -1.12 -0.45
C LEU A 61 8.84 -2.11 -0.03
N LEU A 62 8.56 -2.14 1.26
CA LEU A 62 7.46 -2.91 1.85
C LEU A 62 6.52 -1.98 2.59
N PHE A 63 5.25 -2.02 2.21
CA PHE A 63 4.17 -1.42 2.98
C PHE A 63 3.57 -2.44 3.93
N PHE A 64 3.26 -1.99 5.14
CA PHE A 64 2.35 -2.66 6.05
C PHE A 64 1.10 -1.81 6.17
N TYR A 65 -0.06 -2.40 5.94
CA TYR A 65 -1.32 -1.69 5.80
C TYR A 65 -1.33 -0.71 4.61
N GLY A 66 -0.87 -1.17 3.45
CA GLY A 66 -0.84 -0.39 2.23
C GLY A 66 -2.19 -0.36 1.49
N PRO A 67 -2.19 0.09 0.22
CA PRO A 67 -3.38 0.20 -0.61
C PRO A 67 -4.20 -1.09 -0.68
N ASN A 68 -5.53 -0.96 -0.66
CA ASN A 68 -6.50 -2.06 -0.74
C ASN A 68 -6.35 -3.13 0.36
N LEU A 69 -6.02 -2.72 1.58
CA LEU A 69 -5.96 -3.61 2.74
C LEU A 69 -6.94 -3.30 3.86
N ASN A 70 -7.64 -2.18 3.78
CA ASN A 70 -8.64 -1.85 4.79
C ASN A 70 -9.84 -2.81 4.75
N LEU A 71 -10.45 -3.01 5.90
CA LEU A 71 -11.57 -3.91 6.09
C LEU A 71 -12.71 -3.22 6.83
N GLY A 72 -13.95 -3.52 6.42
CA GLY A 72 -15.15 -3.12 7.14
C GLY A 72 -15.78 -4.24 7.99
N HIS A 73 -15.18 -5.45 8.05
CA HIS A 73 -15.89 -6.62 8.56
C HIS A 73 -15.07 -7.60 9.41
N SER A 74 -13.77 -7.39 9.56
CA SER A 74 -12.90 -8.39 10.18
C SER A 74 -11.66 -7.73 10.81
N SER A 75 -10.59 -8.49 11.06
CA SER A 75 -9.41 -8.02 11.79
C SER A 75 -8.30 -7.54 10.85
N ILE A 76 -7.95 -6.27 10.96
CA ILE A 76 -6.75 -5.67 10.33
C ILE A 76 -5.47 -6.32 10.87
N VAL A 77 -5.43 -6.66 12.17
CA VAL A 77 -4.26 -7.32 12.78
C VAL A 77 -3.97 -8.64 12.07
N TYR A 78 -5.00 -9.42 11.73
CA TYR A 78 -4.85 -10.65 10.98
C TYR A 78 -4.25 -10.43 9.57
N MET A 79 -4.62 -9.32 8.92
CA MET A 79 -4.04 -8.93 7.64
C MET A 79 -2.57 -8.54 7.79
N LEU A 80 -2.25 -7.77 8.83
CA LEU A 80 -0.86 -7.36 9.13
C LEU A 80 0.03 -8.56 9.47
N GLU A 81 -0.44 -9.49 10.28
CA GLU A 81 0.29 -10.74 10.57
C GLU A 81 0.58 -11.52 9.27
N SER A 82 -0.36 -11.52 8.34
CA SER A 82 -0.19 -12.16 7.04
C SER A 82 0.87 -11.45 6.17
N GLN A 83 0.90 -10.10 6.20
CA GLN A 83 1.94 -9.31 5.53
C GLN A 83 3.32 -9.52 6.17
N PHE A 84 3.40 -9.56 7.51
CA PHE A 84 4.68 -9.83 8.18
C PHE A 84 5.23 -11.21 7.81
N ALA A 85 4.38 -12.24 7.81
CA ALA A 85 4.79 -13.58 7.38
C ALA A 85 5.29 -13.60 5.93
N TYR A 86 4.60 -12.89 5.03
CA TYR A 86 5.01 -12.75 3.63
C TYR A 86 6.34 -12.01 3.49
N ALA A 87 6.54 -10.93 4.23
CA ALA A 87 7.78 -10.16 4.22
C ALA A 87 8.98 -10.96 4.75
N LEU A 88 8.79 -11.74 5.81
CA LEU A 88 9.83 -12.63 6.35
C LEU A 88 10.21 -13.71 5.33
N ASP A 89 9.23 -14.36 4.69
CA ASP A 89 9.49 -15.38 3.65
C ASP A 89 10.17 -14.76 2.41
N ALA A 90 9.89 -13.47 2.10
CA ALA A 90 10.61 -12.72 1.07
C ALA A 90 12.09 -12.55 1.44
N LEU A 91 12.39 -12.13 2.66
CA LEU A 91 13.77 -11.93 3.15
C LEU A 91 14.53 -13.27 3.17
N ASP A 92 13.90 -14.34 3.65
CA ASP A 92 14.50 -15.69 3.61
C ASP A 92 14.79 -16.14 2.18
N THR A 93 13.85 -15.89 1.25
CA THR A 93 14.04 -16.21 -0.17
C THR A 93 15.19 -15.40 -0.79
N MET A 94 15.31 -14.12 -0.45
CA MET A 94 16.42 -13.27 -0.89
C MET A 94 17.76 -13.81 -0.39
N CYS A 95 17.84 -14.14 0.89
CA CYS A 95 19.04 -14.72 1.49
C CYS A 95 19.44 -16.04 0.79
N LEU A 96 18.49 -16.95 0.58
CA LEU A 96 18.73 -18.23 -0.08
C LEU A 96 19.16 -18.09 -1.54
N ARG A 97 18.67 -17.08 -2.25
CA ARG A 97 19.00 -16.81 -3.65
C ARG A 97 20.18 -15.87 -3.83
N GLY A 98 20.79 -15.36 -2.75
CA GLY A 98 21.86 -14.36 -2.82
C GLY A 98 21.40 -13.03 -3.45
N ALA A 99 20.12 -12.74 -3.37
CA ALA A 99 19.54 -11.50 -3.88
C ALA A 99 19.66 -10.40 -2.83
N GLY A 100 20.03 -9.18 -3.27
CA GLY A 100 20.02 -7.99 -2.43
C GLY A 100 18.87 -7.03 -2.78
N GLU A 101 18.13 -7.38 -3.83
CA GLU A 101 17.02 -6.56 -4.31
C GLU A 101 15.87 -7.43 -4.80
N PHE A 102 14.65 -7.01 -4.51
CA PHE A 102 13.43 -7.53 -5.11
C PHE A 102 12.51 -6.39 -5.51
N GLU A 103 11.83 -6.55 -6.63
CA GLU A 103 10.88 -5.60 -7.18
C GLU A 103 9.74 -6.34 -7.86
N VAL A 104 8.50 -6.01 -7.53
CA VAL A 104 7.33 -6.63 -8.17
C VAL A 104 7.29 -6.29 -9.67
N ARG A 105 6.95 -7.27 -10.50
CA ARG A 105 6.82 -7.08 -11.94
C ARG A 105 5.63 -6.17 -12.29
N PRO A 106 5.78 -5.22 -13.22
CA PRO A 106 4.71 -4.27 -13.57
C PRO A 106 3.41 -4.93 -14.01
N GLU A 107 3.52 -5.99 -14.81
CA GLU A 107 2.38 -6.76 -15.29
C GLU A 107 1.63 -7.49 -14.17
N VAL A 108 2.35 -7.97 -13.15
CA VAL A 108 1.76 -8.64 -11.99
C VAL A 108 1.00 -7.63 -11.11
N GLN A 109 1.63 -6.50 -10.81
CA GLN A 109 0.97 -5.44 -10.04
C GLN A 109 -0.28 -4.93 -10.76
N ARG A 110 -0.21 -4.70 -12.07
CA ARG A 110 -1.34 -4.23 -12.86
C ARG A 110 -2.49 -5.21 -12.82
N ALA A 111 -2.25 -6.49 -13.18
CA ALA A 111 -3.28 -7.53 -13.18
C ALA A 111 -3.94 -7.70 -11.80
N TYR A 112 -3.16 -7.66 -10.73
CA TYR A 112 -3.69 -7.71 -9.37
C TYR A 112 -4.61 -6.52 -9.06
N ASN A 113 -4.20 -5.30 -9.42
CA ASN A 113 -4.99 -4.11 -9.15
C ASN A 113 -6.27 -4.07 -10.02
N GLU A 114 -6.25 -4.58 -11.25
CA GLU A 114 -7.43 -4.76 -12.09
C GLU A 114 -8.41 -5.75 -11.43
N GLU A 115 -7.93 -6.93 -11.01
CA GLU A 115 -8.75 -7.90 -10.26
C GLU A 115 -9.42 -7.29 -9.02
N VAL A 116 -8.65 -6.53 -8.23
CA VAL A 116 -9.16 -5.89 -7.02
C VAL A 116 -10.27 -4.90 -7.34
N GLN A 117 -10.12 -4.08 -8.39
CA GLN A 117 -11.14 -3.11 -8.78
C GLN A 117 -12.40 -3.79 -9.37
N GLU A 118 -12.25 -4.83 -10.17
CA GLU A 118 -13.37 -5.62 -10.66
C GLU A 118 -14.21 -6.19 -9.51
N ARG A 119 -13.54 -6.72 -8.48
CA ARG A 119 -14.22 -7.28 -7.30
C ARG A 119 -14.86 -6.21 -6.42
N LEU A 120 -14.38 -4.97 -6.47
CA LEU A 120 -14.94 -3.84 -5.72
C LEU A 120 -16.10 -3.15 -6.47
N ALA A 121 -16.24 -3.35 -7.79
CA ALA A 121 -17.17 -2.62 -8.63
C ALA A 121 -18.60 -2.62 -8.09
N ASP A 122 -19.10 -3.80 -7.71
CA ASP A 122 -20.46 -3.98 -7.18
C ASP A 122 -20.54 -3.96 -5.64
N SER A 123 -19.44 -3.57 -4.97
CA SER A 123 -19.43 -3.51 -3.52
C SER A 123 -20.27 -2.33 -3.01
N VAL A 124 -20.82 -2.48 -1.80
CA VAL A 124 -21.54 -1.39 -1.13
C VAL A 124 -20.70 -0.12 -0.96
N TRP A 125 -19.39 -0.26 -0.90
CA TRP A 125 -18.45 0.85 -0.81
C TRP A 125 -18.41 1.72 -2.07
N ASN A 126 -18.64 1.12 -3.24
CA ASN A 126 -18.63 1.79 -4.53
C ASN A 126 -20.04 2.20 -4.97
N THR A 127 -21.07 1.39 -4.68
CA THR A 127 -22.43 1.57 -5.21
C THR A 127 -23.40 2.21 -4.22
N GLY A 128 -23.01 2.41 -2.96
CA GLY A 128 -23.89 2.82 -1.86
C GLY A 128 -24.45 4.26 -1.93
N GLY A 129 -24.13 5.04 -2.96
CA GLY A 129 -24.72 6.38 -3.21
C GLY A 129 -24.26 7.49 -2.25
N CYS A 130 -23.42 7.18 -1.29
CA CYS A 130 -22.79 8.16 -0.39
C CYS A 130 -21.43 8.60 -0.95
N GLY A 131 -20.99 9.83 -0.67
CA GLY A 131 -19.61 10.25 -0.90
C GLY A 131 -18.67 9.43 -0.01
N SER A 132 -18.27 8.25 -0.49
CA SER A 132 -17.43 7.32 0.26
C SER A 132 -16.00 7.84 0.36
N TRP A 133 -15.48 7.99 1.56
CA TRP A 133 -14.09 8.39 1.80
C TRP A 133 -13.06 7.31 1.37
N TYR A 134 -13.53 6.13 0.99
CA TYR A 134 -12.72 5.05 0.40
C TYR A 134 -12.44 5.23 -1.09
N ILE A 135 -13.21 6.12 -1.74
CA ILE A 135 -13.02 6.45 -3.16
C ILE A 135 -12.07 7.64 -3.25
N ASP A 136 -11.00 7.48 -4.00
CA ASP A 136 -10.03 8.52 -4.24
C ASP A 136 -10.54 9.56 -5.25
N ARG A 137 -9.75 10.61 -5.48
CA ARG A 137 -10.11 11.71 -6.40
C ARG A 137 -10.33 11.30 -7.85
N ASN A 138 -9.85 10.13 -8.25
CA ASN A 138 -10.00 9.58 -9.59
C ASN A 138 -11.16 8.58 -9.69
N GLY A 139 -11.97 8.44 -8.63
CA GLY A 139 -13.10 7.53 -8.58
C GLY A 139 -12.74 6.07 -8.33
N ARG A 140 -11.50 5.77 -7.92
CA ARG A 140 -11.01 4.43 -7.64
C ARG A 140 -11.11 4.12 -6.14
N ASN A 141 -11.51 2.92 -5.78
CA ASN A 141 -11.44 2.46 -4.40
C ASN A 141 -10.03 1.93 -4.09
N SER A 142 -9.18 2.83 -3.58
CA SER A 142 -7.77 2.54 -3.27
C SER A 142 -7.57 1.99 -1.85
N ILE A 143 -8.64 1.83 -1.07
CA ILE A 143 -8.55 1.58 0.36
C ILE A 143 -9.00 0.17 0.73
N GLN A 144 -10.16 -0.28 0.23
CA GLN A 144 -10.80 -1.52 0.69
C GLN A 144 -10.24 -2.78 0.04
N TRP A 145 -10.11 -3.83 0.86
CA TRP A 145 -9.89 -5.19 0.39
C TRP A 145 -11.26 -5.83 0.04
N PRO A 146 -11.42 -6.43 -1.16
CA PRO A 146 -12.72 -6.94 -1.62
C PRO A 146 -13.08 -8.34 -1.11
N GLY A 147 -12.21 -9.00 -0.36
CA GLY A 147 -12.40 -10.40 0.04
C GLY A 147 -12.35 -10.63 1.54
N PHE A 148 -12.43 -11.90 1.93
CA PHE A 148 -12.22 -12.30 3.31
C PHE A 148 -10.74 -12.30 3.70
N THR A 149 -10.45 -12.11 4.98
CA THR A 149 -9.08 -12.09 5.51
C THR A 149 -8.34 -13.40 5.31
N PHE A 150 -9.04 -14.55 5.37
CA PHE A 150 -8.42 -15.85 5.12
C PHE A 150 -8.00 -16.04 3.65
N GLU A 151 -8.68 -15.39 2.72
CA GLU A 151 -8.30 -15.38 1.30
C GLU A 151 -6.99 -14.60 1.12
N TYR A 152 -6.88 -13.44 1.75
CA TYR A 152 -5.65 -12.65 1.76
C TYR A 152 -4.49 -13.45 2.36
N ARG A 153 -4.70 -14.08 3.54
CA ARG A 153 -3.68 -14.93 4.17
C ARG A 153 -3.26 -16.11 3.29
N ARG A 154 -4.18 -16.69 2.52
CA ARG A 154 -3.84 -17.74 1.56
C ARG A 154 -2.93 -17.22 0.44
N ARG A 155 -3.19 -16.00 -0.08
CA ARG A 155 -2.39 -15.34 -1.12
C ARG A 155 -0.99 -14.96 -0.62
N THR A 156 -0.88 -14.58 0.64
CA THR A 156 0.37 -14.13 1.27
C THR A 156 1.07 -15.21 2.09
N ARG A 157 0.62 -16.47 1.99
CA ARG A 157 1.17 -17.57 2.78
C ARG A 157 2.63 -17.87 2.46
N ARG A 158 3.05 -17.60 1.24
CA ARG A 158 4.40 -17.78 0.72
C ARG A 158 4.76 -16.62 -0.17
N PHE A 159 6.02 -16.20 -0.12
CA PHE A 159 6.54 -15.24 -1.08
C PHE A 159 6.60 -15.86 -2.47
N ASP A 160 5.85 -15.30 -3.40
CA ASP A 160 5.73 -15.75 -4.78
C ASP A 160 6.84 -15.14 -5.65
N ALA A 161 8.05 -15.62 -5.47
CA ALA A 161 9.26 -15.06 -6.10
C ALA A 161 9.16 -14.90 -7.63
N GLU A 162 8.30 -15.68 -8.31
CA GLU A 162 8.04 -15.56 -9.74
C GLU A 162 7.34 -14.25 -10.12
N SER A 163 6.61 -13.65 -9.19
CA SER A 163 5.98 -12.33 -9.35
C SER A 163 6.96 -11.17 -9.23
N TYR A 164 8.21 -11.47 -8.89
CA TYR A 164 9.25 -10.48 -8.63
C TYR A 164 10.44 -10.62 -9.58
N ARG A 165 11.14 -9.52 -9.77
CA ARG A 165 12.51 -9.49 -10.27
C ARG A 165 13.42 -9.50 -9.06
N LEU A 166 14.34 -10.46 -8.99
CA LEU A 166 15.38 -10.53 -7.96
C LEU A 166 16.69 -10.15 -8.62
N ALA A 167 17.45 -9.25 -7.98
CA ALA A 167 18.77 -8.84 -8.45
C ALA A 167 19.82 -9.02 -7.33
N PRO A 168 21.09 -9.28 -7.68
CA PRO A 168 22.19 -9.30 -6.71
C PRO A 168 22.27 -7.97 -5.96
N GLY A 169 22.54 -8.01 -4.67
CA GLY A 169 22.80 -6.81 -3.89
C GLY A 169 24.09 -6.13 -4.36
N VAL A 170 24.08 -4.80 -4.38
CA VAL A 170 25.32 -4.04 -4.48
C VAL A 170 26.08 -4.27 -3.16
N ARG A 171 27.15 -5.08 -3.20
CA ARG A 171 28.07 -5.15 -2.07
C ARG A 171 28.84 -3.84 -2.04
N GLU A 172 28.45 -2.91 -1.20
CA GLU A 172 29.41 -1.90 -0.74
C GLU A 172 30.59 -2.62 -0.08
N PRO A 173 31.83 -2.31 -0.45
CA PRO A 173 32.97 -2.86 0.27
C PRO A 173 32.83 -2.46 1.74
N ALA A 174 32.91 -3.43 2.63
CA ALA A 174 32.87 -3.18 4.06
C ALA A 174 33.87 -2.05 4.40
N PRO A 175 33.49 -1.05 5.19
CA PRO A 175 34.40 0.00 5.59
C PRO A 175 35.65 -0.67 6.19
N ALA A 176 36.84 -0.30 5.68
CA ALA A 176 38.09 -0.84 6.16
C ALA A 176 38.17 -0.56 7.68
N VAL A 177 38.16 -1.62 8.47
CA VAL A 177 38.37 -1.51 9.92
C VAL A 177 39.78 -0.94 10.08
N PRO A 178 39.93 0.25 10.69
CA PRO A 178 41.25 0.79 10.92
C PRO A 178 42.05 -0.23 11.76
N ALA A 179 43.22 -0.63 11.25
CA ALA A 179 44.13 -1.48 12.02
C ALA A 179 44.42 -0.79 13.36
N SER A 180 43.98 -1.41 14.44
CA SER A 180 44.35 -0.98 15.80
C SER A 180 45.87 -0.92 15.88
N ALA A 181 46.39 0.30 16.05
CA ALA A 181 47.80 0.47 16.37
C ALA A 181 48.08 -0.20 17.73
N ALA A 182 48.91 -1.22 17.70
CA ALA A 182 49.44 -1.88 18.88
C ALA A 182 50.46 -1.00 19.60
#